data_b9dce4096b4dfa489a159ad8d852df31
#
_entry.id   b9dce4096b4dfa489a159ad8d852df31
#
_cell.length_a   1.000
_cell.length_b   1.000
_cell.length_c   1.000
_cell.angle_alpha   90.00
_cell.angle_beta   90.00
_cell.angle_gamma   90.00
#
_symmetry.space_group_name_H-M   'P 1'
#
loop_
_entity.id
_entity.type
_entity.pdbx_description
1 polymer ?
#
loop_
_entity_poly.entity_id
_entity_poly.type
_entity_poly.pdbx_seq_one_letter_code
_entity_poly.pdbx_strand_id
1 'polypeptide(L)'
;MEMIATSRFRQFQARAISTRAYAAGLTRMVYHTVQDARLAVRPPLLERHDDAGAEALVVMVSNRGLCGGYNAGILRMAMAQIRQWREDGRQVHVYAVGKRSHRFLRFRGIKPVWGIEQFERAVDPDTVEELAGLLMDRFTAGEVRSVQVAGATYVSTSVQRPELTTLLPLGEVGRLPPPELEGAGRPLGVGDYDYMPSAERILDELLPRSVTLRLYQAFLDAILCEQVARMTAMHLASENGEEMIRSLTMAYNRVRQSTITTELAEIVTGVEAMK
;
A
#
# COMPACT_ATOMS: atom_id res chain seq x y z
N MET A 1 -7.33 15.69 -13.01
CA MET A 1 -6.73 14.84 -11.95
C MET A 1 -7.30 13.44 -11.98
N GLU A 2 -8.60 13.26 -12.07
CA GLU A 2 -9.26 11.95 -12.21
C GLU A 2 -8.74 11.15 -13.41
N MET A 3 -8.72 11.76 -14.62
CA MET A 3 -8.20 11.12 -15.84
C MET A 3 -6.73 10.66 -15.71
N ILE A 4 -5.90 11.44 -15.04
CA ILE A 4 -4.49 11.09 -14.81
C ILE A 4 -4.40 9.88 -13.87
N ALA A 5 -5.20 9.87 -12.79
CA ALA A 5 -5.25 8.75 -11.86
C ALA A 5 -5.76 7.47 -12.54
N THR A 6 -6.81 7.57 -13.37
CA THR A 6 -7.35 6.44 -14.16
C THR A 6 -6.32 5.86 -15.13
N SER A 7 -5.58 6.71 -15.84
CA SER A 7 -4.53 6.26 -16.77
C SER A 7 -3.42 5.51 -16.05
N ARG A 8 -2.96 6.06 -14.91
CA ARG A 8 -1.94 5.41 -14.08
C ARG A 8 -2.44 4.10 -13.47
N PHE A 9 -3.67 4.08 -12.98
CA PHE A 9 -4.28 2.87 -12.46
C PHE A 9 -4.23 1.72 -13.47
N ARG A 10 -4.66 1.96 -14.72
CA ARG A 10 -4.64 0.93 -15.78
C ARG A 10 -3.23 0.41 -16.05
N GLN A 11 -2.23 1.30 -16.08
CA GLN A 11 -0.83 0.92 -16.29
C GLN A 11 -0.29 0.01 -15.18
N PHE A 12 -0.55 0.37 -13.91
CA PHE A 12 -0.08 -0.43 -12.77
C PHE A 12 -0.89 -1.70 -12.55
N GLN A 13 -2.18 -1.71 -12.89
CA GLN A 13 -3.03 -2.88 -12.82
C GLN A 13 -2.50 -4.03 -13.68
N ALA A 14 -2.11 -3.75 -14.93
CA ALA A 14 -1.53 -4.76 -15.82
C ALA A 14 -0.25 -5.37 -15.21
N ARG A 15 0.62 -4.53 -14.63
CA ARG A 15 1.85 -5.00 -13.96
C ARG A 15 1.54 -5.83 -12.71
N ALA A 16 0.59 -5.39 -11.90
CA ALA A 16 0.23 -6.12 -10.67
C ALA A 16 -0.33 -7.52 -10.97
N ILE A 17 -1.15 -7.65 -12.02
CA ILE A 17 -1.71 -8.95 -12.44
C ILE A 17 -0.58 -9.91 -12.86
N SER A 18 0.35 -9.45 -13.72
CA SER A 18 1.46 -10.29 -14.17
C SER A 18 2.40 -10.69 -13.01
N THR A 19 2.67 -9.76 -12.10
CA THR A 19 3.51 -10.01 -10.92
C THR A 19 2.86 -10.99 -9.94
N ARG A 20 1.54 -10.92 -9.75
CA ARG A 20 0.80 -11.84 -8.86
C ARG A 20 0.91 -13.29 -9.33
N ALA A 21 0.79 -13.54 -10.64
CA ALA A 21 0.92 -14.89 -11.19
C ALA A 21 2.32 -15.48 -10.93
N TYR A 22 3.36 -14.68 -11.15
CA TYR A 22 4.75 -15.06 -10.86
C TYR A 22 4.98 -15.32 -9.37
N ALA A 23 4.48 -14.43 -8.50
CA ALA A 23 4.61 -14.58 -7.05
C ALA A 23 3.87 -15.80 -6.51
N ALA A 24 2.71 -16.12 -7.04
CA ALA A 24 1.99 -17.34 -6.67
C ALA A 24 2.78 -18.59 -7.08
N GLY A 25 3.41 -18.59 -8.27
CA GLY A 25 4.31 -19.66 -8.70
C GLY A 25 5.50 -19.84 -7.77
N LEU A 26 6.19 -18.74 -7.43
CA LEU A 26 7.34 -18.76 -6.52
C LEU A 26 6.94 -19.21 -5.10
N THR A 27 5.82 -18.71 -4.59
CA THR A 27 5.29 -19.13 -3.28
C THR A 27 5.00 -20.63 -3.25
N ARG A 28 4.46 -21.17 -4.35
CA ARG A 28 4.20 -22.60 -4.49
C ARG A 28 5.50 -23.40 -4.48
N MET A 29 6.52 -22.96 -5.21
CA MET A 29 7.82 -23.63 -5.22
C MET A 29 8.43 -23.65 -3.80
N VAL A 30 8.44 -22.50 -3.12
CA VAL A 30 8.94 -22.42 -1.73
C VAL A 30 8.14 -23.37 -0.82
N TYR A 31 6.81 -23.37 -0.92
CA TYR A 31 5.96 -24.24 -0.12
C TYR A 31 6.30 -25.72 -0.32
N HIS A 32 6.36 -26.20 -1.56
CA HIS A 32 6.66 -27.60 -1.85
C HIS A 32 8.08 -27.96 -1.40
N THR A 33 9.07 -27.11 -1.70
CA THR A 33 10.46 -27.37 -1.30
C THR A 33 10.59 -27.45 0.23
N VAL A 34 9.90 -26.59 0.99
CA VAL A 34 9.91 -26.64 2.46
C VAL A 34 9.22 -27.90 3.00
N GLN A 35 8.15 -28.37 2.35
CA GLN A 35 7.42 -29.57 2.75
C GLN A 35 8.17 -30.86 2.41
N ASP A 36 8.80 -30.93 1.23
CA ASP A 36 9.50 -32.11 0.75
C ASP A 36 10.90 -32.25 1.37
N ALA A 37 11.60 -31.13 1.56
CA ALA A 37 12.90 -31.14 2.16
C ALA A 37 12.77 -31.47 3.65
N ARG A 38 13.24 -32.65 4.04
CA ARG A 38 13.52 -32.98 5.45
C ARG A 38 14.77 -32.21 5.87
N LEU A 39 14.63 -30.86 5.95
CA LEU A 39 15.73 -29.94 6.22
C LEU A 39 16.35 -30.27 7.57
N ALA A 40 17.62 -30.59 7.55
CA ALA A 40 18.41 -30.80 8.76
C ALA A 40 18.53 -29.48 9.57
N VAL A 41 18.59 -28.35 8.87
CA VAL A 41 18.63 -26.99 9.43
C VAL A 41 17.61 -26.12 8.66
N ARG A 42 16.77 -25.40 9.36
CA ARG A 42 15.83 -24.46 8.71
C ARG A 42 16.56 -23.19 8.30
N PRO A 43 16.32 -22.67 7.07
CA PRO A 43 16.86 -21.40 6.65
C PRO A 43 16.45 -20.25 7.59
N PRO A 44 17.34 -19.30 7.90
CA PRO A 44 17.09 -18.21 8.86
C PRO A 44 15.84 -17.37 8.53
N LEU A 45 15.55 -17.16 7.24
CA LEU A 45 14.38 -16.38 6.79
C LEU A 45 13.01 -17.05 7.08
N LEU A 46 13.00 -18.34 7.45
CA LEU A 46 11.80 -19.09 7.82
C LEU A 46 11.56 -19.13 9.33
N GLU A 47 12.58 -18.86 10.13
CA GLU A 47 12.51 -18.96 11.59
C GLU A 47 12.14 -17.66 12.25
N ARG A 48 11.47 -17.76 13.40
CA ARG A 48 11.23 -16.63 14.29
C ARG A 48 12.44 -16.41 15.19
N HIS A 49 12.90 -15.18 15.27
CA HIS A 49 13.93 -14.78 16.24
C HIS A 49 13.24 -14.29 17.52
N ASP A 50 12.85 -15.21 18.39
CA ASP A 50 12.11 -14.86 19.61
C ASP A 50 12.92 -14.03 20.60
N ASP A 51 14.25 -14.10 20.54
CA ASP A 51 15.19 -13.38 21.39
C ASP A 51 15.53 -11.97 20.86
N ALA A 52 15.16 -11.62 19.62
CA ALA A 52 15.42 -10.31 19.05
C ALA A 52 14.51 -9.23 19.71
N GLY A 53 15.10 -8.11 20.11
CA GLY A 53 14.40 -7.06 20.85
C GLY A 53 13.61 -6.05 20.02
N ALA A 54 13.86 -5.97 18.70
CA ALA A 54 13.26 -4.97 17.83
C ALA A 54 12.26 -5.55 16.82
N GLU A 55 11.26 -4.76 16.48
CA GLU A 55 10.32 -5.02 15.37
C GLU A 55 10.58 -4.03 14.25
N ALA A 56 10.49 -4.45 13.00
CA ALA A 56 10.60 -3.59 11.83
C ALA A 56 9.24 -3.33 11.21
N LEU A 57 8.93 -2.06 10.94
CA LEU A 57 7.70 -1.64 10.29
C LEU A 57 8.00 -0.78 9.06
N VAL A 58 7.63 -1.28 7.88
CA VAL A 58 7.66 -0.51 6.64
C VAL A 58 6.32 0.19 6.47
N VAL A 59 6.29 1.52 6.46
CA VAL A 59 5.06 2.33 6.33
C VAL A 59 4.98 2.89 4.91
N MET A 60 4.04 2.36 4.12
CA MET A 60 3.85 2.74 2.71
C MET A 60 2.63 3.62 2.53
N VAL A 61 2.84 4.92 2.28
CA VAL A 61 1.79 5.89 1.94
C VAL A 61 2.20 6.77 0.76
N SER A 62 1.26 7.54 0.24
CA SER A 62 1.47 8.35 -0.96
C SER A 62 2.49 9.47 -0.80
N ASN A 63 2.99 9.95 -1.94
CA ASN A 63 3.78 11.17 -2.00
C ASN A 63 2.91 12.43 -1.98
N ARG A 64 1.70 12.36 -2.57
CA ARG A 64 0.78 13.49 -2.74
C ARG A 64 -0.50 13.25 -1.97
N GLY A 65 -1.24 14.34 -1.73
CA GLY A 65 -2.60 14.28 -1.20
C GLY A 65 -3.67 14.04 -2.26
N LEU A 66 -4.89 14.40 -1.93
CA LEU A 66 -6.08 14.27 -2.79
C LEU A 66 -6.43 12.81 -3.12
N CYS A 67 -6.14 11.91 -2.19
CA CYS A 67 -6.46 10.47 -2.26
C CYS A 67 -7.42 10.05 -1.13
N GLY A 68 -8.36 10.93 -0.79
CA GLY A 68 -9.37 10.66 0.26
C GLY A 68 -8.75 10.24 1.59
N GLY A 69 -9.30 9.21 2.19
CA GLY A 69 -8.86 8.65 3.48
C GLY A 69 -7.68 7.68 3.42
N TYR A 70 -7.13 7.39 2.23
CA TYR A 70 -6.07 6.40 2.00
C TYR A 70 -4.90 6.52 2.99
N ASN A 71 -4.23 7.69 3.00
CA ASN A 71 -3.08 7.91 3.88
C ASN A 71 -3.46 7.82 5.36
N ALA A 72 -4.60 8.41 5.74
CA ALA A 72 -5.03 8.45 7.13
C ALA A 72 -5.32 7.05 7.68
N GLY A 73 -5.91 6.17 6.88
CA GLY A 73 -6.17 4.78 7.26
C GLY A 73 -4.89 4.01 7.59
N ILE A 74 -3.92 4.03 6.68
CA ILE A 74 -2.64 3.33 6.85
C ILE A 74 -1.85 3.91 8.02
N LEU A 75 -1.72 5.24 8.12
CA LEU A 75 -0.97 5.89 9.18
C LEU A 75 -1.57 5.64 10.58
N ARG A 76 -2.90 5.59 10.68
CA ARG A 76 -3.58 5.25 11.93
C ARG A 76 -3.27 3.82 12.36
N MET A 77 -3.33 2.87 11.44
CA MET A 77 -3.01 1.47 11.66
C MET A 77 -1.54 1.29 12.05
N ALA A 78 -0.61 1.90 11.32
CA ALA A 78 0.82 1.87 11.62
C ALA A 78 1.13 2.44 13.02
N MET A 79 0.50 3.55 13.40
CA MET A 79 0.68 4.14 14.72
C MET A 79 0.11 3.28 15.84
N ALA A 80 -1.02 2.60 15.60
CA ALA A 80 -1.58 1.66 16.57
C ALA A 80 -0.61 0.49 16.81
N GLN A 81 -0.04 -0.07 15.73
CA GLN A 81 0.94 -1.15 15.83
C GLN A 81 2.23 -0.73 16.53
N ILE A 82 2.77 0.45 16.20
CA ILE A 82 3.96 0.99 16.89
C ILE A 82 3.70 1.19 18.38
N ARG A 83 2.51 1.68 18.73
CA ARG A 83 2.13 1.88 20.14
C ARG A 83 2.06 0.55 20.87
N GLN A 84 1.39 -0.44 20.30
CA GLN A 84 1.27 -1.78 20.88
C GLN A 84 2.65 -2.39 21.15
N TRP A 85 3.55 -2.38 20.18
CA TRP A 85 4.90 -2.92 20.37
C TRP A 85 5.71 -2.18 21.44
N ARG A 86 5.53 -0.86 21.55
CA ARG A 86 6.19 -0.07 22.61
C ARG A 86 5.62 -0.37 24.00
N GLU A 87 4.32 -0.59 24.08
CA GLU A 87 3.64 -1.03 25.33
C GLU A 87 4.12 -2.42 25.75
N ASP A 88 4.41 -3.29 24.77
CA ASP A 88 5.05 -4.60 25.01
C ASP A 88 6.56 -4.51 25.33
N GLY A 89 7.11 -3.32 25.47
CA GLY A 89 8.53 -3.08 25.77
C GLY A 89 9.48 -3.27 24.59
N ARG A 90 8.97 -3.35 23.36
CA ARG A 90 9.80 -3.63 22.17
C ARG A 90 10.29 -2.34 21.53
N GLN A 91 11.50 -2.40 21.00
CA GLN A 91 12.01 -1.37 20.10
C GLN A 91 11.37 -1.50 18.72
N VAL A 92 11.17 -0.37 18.03
CA VAL A 92 10.55 -0.36 16.69
C VAL A 92 11.43 0.41 15.71
N HIS A 93 11.90 -0.29 14.68
CA HIS A 93 12.61 0.29 13.56
C HIS A 93 11.60 0.62 12.45
N VAL A 94 11.43 1.89 12.13
CA VAL A 94 10.45 2.35 11.15
C VAL A 94 11.14 2.70 9.84
N TYR A 95 10.62 2.16 8.74
CA TYR A 95 11.05 2.42 7.37
C TYR A 95 9.94 3.19 6.66
N ALA A 96 10.26 4.34 6.08
CA ALA A 96 9.26 5.24 5.54
C ALA A 96 9.27 5.25 4.01
N VAL A 97 8.13 4.89 3.40
CA VAL A 97 7.93 4.94 1.95
C VAL A 97 6.90 6.02 1.63
N GLY A 98 7.32 7.02 0.83
CA GLY A 98 6.52 8.16 0.41
C GLY A 98 6.67 9.39 1.30
N LYS A 99 6.57 10.58 0.67
CA LYS A 99 6.72 11.89 1.36
C LYS A 99 5.80 12.07 2.56
N ARG A 100 4.58 11.55 2.45
CA ARG A 100 3.57 11.70 3.52
C ARG A 100 3.92 10.88 4.74
N SER A 101 4.53 9.67 4.60
CA SER A 101 5.01 8.88 5.74
C SER A 101 6.14 9.61 6.46
N HIS A 102 7.15 10.09 5.72
CA HIS A 102 8.27 10.84 6.30
C HIS A 102 7.81 12.06 7.09
N ARG A 103 6.93 12.88 6.50
CA ARG A 103 6.42 14.08 7.15
C ARG A 103 5.61 13.76 8.40
N PHE A 104 4.75 12.75 8.34
CA PHE A 104 3.90 12.34 9.44
C PHE A 104 4.72 11.75 10.61
N LEU A 105 5.64 10.81 10.30
CA LEU A 105 6.48 10.18 11.31
C LEU A 105 7.37 11.22 12.01
N ARG A 106 7.98 12.14 11.26
CA ARG A 106 8.77 13.24 11.82
C ARG A 106 7.92 14.13 12.75
N PHE A 107 6.71 14.46 12.35
CA PHE A 107 5.77 15.23 13.19
C PHE A 107 5.43 14.50 14.50
N ARG A 108 5.40 13.16 14.48
CA ARG A 108 5.19 12.31 15.65
C ARG A 108 6.45 12.03 16.46
N GLY A 109 7.58 12.66 16.13
CA GLY A 109 8.85 12.45 16.81
C GLY A 109 9.50 11.10 16.51
N ILE A 110 9.05 10.39 15.46
CA ILE A 110 9.62 9.11 15.02
C ILE A 110 10.60 9.39 13.89
N LYS A 111 11.88 9.05 14.09
CA LYS A 111 12.90 9.14 13.05
C LYS A 111 12.96 7.82 12.29
N PRO A 112 12.64 7.79 11.00
CA PRO A 112 12.80 6.57 10.18
C PRO A 112 14.28 6.17 10.09
N VAL A 113 14.53 4.87 10.13
CA VAL A 113 15.87 4.29 9.96
C VAL A 113 16.30 4.38 8.49
N TRP A 114 15.35 4.21 7.58
CA TRP A 114 15.54 4.31 6.14
C TRP A 114 14.28 4.90 5.52
N GLY A 115 14.42 5.49 4.33
CA GLY A 115 13.23 5.94 3.64
C GLY A 115 13.45 6.45 2.22
N ILE A 116 12.41 6.27 1.42
CA ILE A 116 12.30 6.79 0.07
C ILE A 116 11.14 7.78 -0.03
N GLU A 117 11.40 8.94 -0.61
CA GLU A 117 10.39 9.98 -0.77
C GLU A 117 9.60 9.88 -2.09
N GLN A 118 10.16 9.26 -3.13
CA GLN A 118 9.54 9.24 -4.47
C GLN A 118 9.52 7.83 -5.04
N PHE A 119 8.33 7.22 -5.14
CA PHE A 119 8.13 5.91 -5.77
C PHE A 119 6.93 5.86 -6.74
N GLU A 120 6.18 6.97 -6.91
CA GLU A 120 4.91 7.01 -7.67
C GLU A 120 5.04 6.82 -9.18
N ARG A 121 6.19 7.14 -9.77
CA ARG A 121 6.34 7.14 -11.24
C ARG A 121 6.68 5.78 -11.81
N ALA A 122 7.48 5.04 -11.07
CA ALA A 122 7.80 3.63 -11.32
C ALA A 122 8.22 3.02 -9.99
N VAL A 123 7.84 1.79 -9.74
CA VAL A 123 8.49 0.99 -8.70
C VAL A 123 9.82 0.59 -9.31
N ASP A 124 10.88 1.25 -8.85
CA ASP A 124 12.23 0.94 -9.26
C ASP A 124 12.65 -0.39 -8.60
N PRO A 125 12.92 -1.44 -9.39
CA PRO A 125 13.32 -2.73 -8.85
C PRO A 125 14.56 -2.64 -7.96
N ASP A 126 15.55 -1.82 -8.34
CA ASP A 126 16.82 -1.69 -7.60
C ASP A 126 16.57 -1.13 -6.19
N THR A 127 15.69 -0.14 -6.07
CA THR A 127 15.29 0.41 -4.77
C THR A 127 14.55 -0.62 -3.89
N VAL A 128 13.74 -1.48 -4.50
CA VAL A 128 13.04 -2.55 -3.76
C VAL A 128 14.01 -3.62 -3.31
N GLU A 129 14.99 -3.99 -4.16
CA GLU A 129 16.05 -4.93 -3.82
C GLU A 129 16.93 -4.39 -2.69
N GLU A 130 17.31 -3.12 -2.74
CA GLU A 130 18.08 -2.46 -1.65
C GLU A 130 17.32 -2.55 -0.32
N LEU A 131 16.05 -2.17 -0.31
CA LEU A 131 15.23 -2.25 0.90
C LEU A 131 15.05 -3.70 1.37
N ALA A 132 14.77 -4.62 0.45
CA ALA A 132 14.61 -6.05 0.78
C ALA A 132 15.90 -6.63 1.37
N GLY A 133 17.05 -6.33 0.76
CA GLY A 133 18.37 -6.72 1.26
C GLY A 133 18.62 -6.20 2.67
N LEU A 134 18.44 -4.90 2.90
CA LEU A 134 18.57 -4.28 4.22
C LEU A 134 17.69 -4.94 5.29
N LEU A 135 16.44 -5.27 4.95
CA LEU A 135 15.51 -5.92 5.86
C LEU A 135 15.90 -7.36 6.16
N MET A 136 16.34 -8.11 5.13
CA MET A 136 16.81 -9.48 5.27
C MET A 136 18.11 -9.57 6.10
N ASP A 137 19.07 -8.67 5.85
CA ASP A 137 20.34 -8.63 6.59
C ASP A 137 20.11 -8.41 8.08
N ARG A 138 19.27 -7.43 8.44
CA ARG A 138 18.92 -7.14 9.84
C ARG A 138 18.15 -8.27 10.50
N PHE A 139 17.27 -8.91 9.74
CA PHE A 139 16.51 -10.05 10.23
C PHE A 139 17.44 -11.26 10.48
N THR A 140 18.32 -11.58 9.52
CA THR A 140 19.27 -12.70 9.64
C THR A 140 20.32 -12.45 10.72
N ALA A 141 20.74 -11.19 10.92
CA ALA A 141 21.61 -10.79 12.03
C ALA A 141 20.95 -10.87 13.41
N GLY A 142 19.62 -11.13 13.50
CA GLY A 142 18.88 -11.14 14.75
C GLY A 142 18.63 -9.75 15.35
N GLU A 143 18.86 -8.68 14.61
CA GLU A 143 18.57 -7.31 15.07
C GLU A 143 17.06 -7.05 15.17
N VAL A 144 16.28 -7.69 14.31
CA VAL A 144 14.83 -7.57 14.28
C VAL A 144 14.15 -8.93 14.33
N ARG A 145 13.06 -9.01 15.09
CA ARG A 145 12.27 -10.22 15.32
C ARG A 145 11.31 -10.51 14.18
N SER A 146 10.70 -9.47 13.65
CA SER A 146 9.78 -9.55 12.52
C SER A 146 9.85 -8.29 11.67
N VAL A 147 9.44 -8.43 10.42
CA VAL A 147 9.27 -7.32 9.49
C VAL A 147 7.82 -7.31 9.02
N GLN A 148 7.13 -6.22 9.31
CA GLN A 148 5.76 -5.99 8.84
C GLN A 148 5.70 -4.79 7.89
N VAL A 149 4.77 -4.87 6.95
CA VAL A 149 4.46 -3.80 5.99
C VAL A 149 3.06 -3.26 6.30
N ALA A 150 3.01 -1.98 6.68
CA ALA A 150 1.76 -1.23 6.79
C ALA A 150 1.47 -0.57 5.45
N GLY A 151 0.51 -1.12 4.71
CA GLY A 151 0.13 -0.67 3.39
C GLY A 151 -1.37 -0.77 3.15
N ALA A 152 -1.76 -0.85 1.90
CA ALA A 152 -3.12 -1.17 1.51
C ALA A 152 -3.10 -2.26 0.45
N THR A 153 -3.95 -3.26 0.63
CA THR A 153 -4.12 -4.36 -0.32
C THR A 153 -5.23 -4.03 -1.30
N TYR A 154 -4.93 -4.17 -2.58
CA TYR A 154 -5.90 -3.98 -3.65
C TYR A 154 -6.73 -5.25 -3.86
N VAL A 155 -8.02 -5.19 -3.51
CA VAL A 155 -8.98 -6.27 -3.75
C VAL A 155 -9.78 -5.99 -5.02
N SER A 156 -10.34 -4.78 -5.13
CA SER A 156 -11.09 -4.32 -6.31
C SER A 156 -11.08 -2.79 -6.38
N THR A 157 -11.62 -2.23 -7.45
CA THR A 157 -11.79 -0.78 -7.60
C THR A 157 -12.70 -0.18 -6.51
N SER A 158 -13.60 -0.98 -5.94
CA SER A 158 -14.51 -0.52 -4.88
C SER A 158 -13.98 -0.83 -3.48
N VAL A 159 -13.02 -1.75 -3.35
CA VAL A 159 -12.54 -2.23 -2.04
C VAL A 159 -11.01 -2.18 -1.99
N GLN A 160 -10.50 -1.27 -1.18
CA GLN A 160 -9.10 -1.20 -0.77
C GLN A 160 -9.07 -1.23 0.76
N ARG A 161 -8.23 -2.08 1.33
CA ARG A 161 -8.14 -2.23 2.78
C ARG A 161 -6.75 -1.87 3.27
N PRO A 162 -6.61 -0.97 4.25
CA PRO A 162 -5.38 -0.85 5.01
C PRO A 162 -5.09 -2.18 5.71
N GLU A 163 -3.89 -2.70 5.54
CA GLU A 163 -3.51 -4.01 6.07
C GLU A 163 -2.08 -4.00 6.57
N LEU A 164 -1.83 -4.78 7.63
CA LEU A 164 -0.50 -5.12 8.13
C LEU A 164 -0.15 -6.51 7.60
N THR A 165 0.81 -6.57 6.69
CA THR A 165 1.27 -7.83 6.11
C THR A 165 2.62 -8.19 6.69
N THR A 166 2.79 -9.41 7.20
CA THR A 166 4.08 -9.92 7.65
C THR A 166 4.93 -10.27 6.43
N LEU A 167 6.10 -9.63 6.32
CA LEU A 167 7.07 -9.91 5.28
C LEU A 167 8.08 -10.96 5.75
N LEU A 168 8.57 -10.84 6.97
CA LEU A 168 9.47 -11.78 7.63
C LEU A 168 9.00 -12.06 9.06
N PRO A 169 9.11 -13.30 9.56
CA PRO A 169 9.61 -14.49 8.86
C PRO A 169 8.67 -15.02 7.78
N LEU A 170 9.22 -15.74 6.80
CA LEU A 170 8.46 -16.43 5.76
C LEU A 170 7.81 -17.74 6.26
N GLY A 171 7.95 -18.08 7.52
CA GLY A 171 7.51 -19.36 8.08
C GLY A 171 6.00 -19.63 7.97
N GLU A 172 5.18 -18.58 7.86
CA GLU A 172 3.74 -18.72 7.58
C GLU A 172 3.47 -19.11 6.12
N VAL A 173 4.34 -18.71 5.20
CA VAL A 173 4.24 -19.06 3.77
C VAL A 173 4.48 -20.53 3.52
N GLY A 174 5.44 -21.12 4.24
CA GLY A 174 5.71 -22.56 4.16
C GLY A 174 4.67 -23.43 4.87
N ARG A 175 3.71 -22.84 5.59
CA ARG A 175 2.64 -23.55 6.32
C ARG A 175 1.28 -23.45 5.67
N LEU A 176 1.01 -22.37 4.94
CA LEU A 176 -0.26 -22.16 4.26
C LEU A 176 -0.17 -22.69 2.83
N PRO A 177 -1.15 -23.48 2.35
CA PRO A 177 -1.18 -23.89 0.96
C PRO A 177 -1.21 -22.62 0.06
N PRO A 178 -0.45 -22.64 -1.04
CA PRO A 178 -0.43 -21.52 -1.98
C PRO A 178 -1.85 -21.29 -2.53
N PRO A 179 -2.21 -20.03 -2.83
CA PRO A 179 -3.49 -19.76 -3.45
C PRO A 179 -3.61 -20.54 -4.76
N GLU A 180 -4.74 -21.19 -4.97
CA GLU A 180 -5.04 -21.88 -6.22
C GLU A 180 -5.05 -20.85 -7.36
N LEU A 181 -4.21 -21.07 -8.37
CA LEU A 181 -4.24 -20.28 -9.59
C LEU A 181 -5.31 -20.87 -10.49
N GLU A 182 -6.35 -20.11 -10.79
CA GLU A 182 -7.32 -20.48 -11.84
C GLU A 182 -6.59 -20.76 -13.16
N GLY A 183 -6.76 -21.95 -13.72
CA GLY A 183 -6.13 -22.37 -14.98
C GLY A 183 -4.73 -22.98 -14.87
N ALA A 184 -4.14 -23.10 -13.68
CA ALA A 184 -2.96 -23.95 -13.50
C ALA A 184 -3.40 -25.42 -13.54
N GLY A 185 -2.77 -26.23 -14.42
CA GLY A 185 -3.01 -27.67 -14.51
C GLY A 185 -2.94 -28.35 -13.14
N ARG A 186 -3.17 -29.69 -13.11
CA ARG A 186 -3.14 -30.47 -11.85
C ARG A 186 -2.00 -29.99 -10.94
N PRO A 187 -2.31 -29.53 -9.71
CA PRO A 187 -1.25 -29.08 -8.80
C PRO A 187 -0.32 -30.27 -8.56
N LEU A 188 0.99 -30.03 -8.79
CA LEU A 188 2.01 -30.99 -8.42
C LEU A 188 1.92 -31.24 -6.91
N GLY A 189 1.92 -32.49 -6.51
CA GLY A 189 1.88 -32.89 -5.11
C GLY A 189 3.24 -32.75 -4.42
N VAL A 190 3.25 -32.89 -3.11
CA VAL A 190 4.47 -33.06 -2.32
C VAL A 190 5.15 -34.36 -2.80
N GLY A 191 6.46 -34.28 -3.15
CA GLY A 191 7.23 -35.43 -3.67
C GLY A 191 7.27 -35.55 -5.19
N ASP A 192 6.62 -34.65 -5.95
CA ASP A 192 6.64 -34.65 -7.42
C ASP A 192 7.82 -33.84 -8.02
N TYR A 193 8.72 -33.31 -7.17
CA TYR A 193 9.85 -32.48 -7.60
C TYR A 193 11.19 -33.18 -7.44
N ASP A 194 12.02 -33.09 -8.46
CA ASP A 194 13.45 -33.44 -8.38
C ASP A 194 14.26 -32.16 -8.14
N TYR A 195 15.03 -32.14 -7.04
CA TYR A 195 15.79 -30.96 -6.63
C TYR A 195 17.26 -31.09 -7.05
N MET A 196 17.73 -30.21 -7.95
CA MET A 196 19.10 -30.17 -8.43
C MET A 196 19.73 -28.80 -8.14
N PRO A 197 20.87 -28.68 -7.46
CA PRO A 197 21.70 -29.78 -6.90
C PRO A 197 21.14 -30.30 -5.57
N SER A 198 20.45 -29.51 -4.75
CA SER A 198 19.78 -29.90 -3.51
C SER A 198 18.65 -28.92 -3.16
N ALA A 199 17.71 -29.36 -2.34
CA ALA A 199 16.59 -28.53 -1.87
C ALA A 199 17.06 -27.33 -1.05
N GLU A 200 18.09 -27.50 -0.20
CA GLU A 200 18.66 -26.41 0.61
C GLU A 200 19.20 -25.28 -0.28
N ARG A 201 20.00 -25.63 -1.30
CA ARG A 201 20.61 -24.64 -2.19
C ARG A 201 19.55 -23.90 -3.03
N ILE A 202 18.49 -24.60 -3.40
CA ILE A 202 17.35 -23.98 -4.08
C ILE A 202 16.64 -23.00 -3.15
N LEU A 203 16.43 -23.36 -1.88
CA LEU A 203 15.82 -22.48 -0.89
C LEU A 203 16.67 -21.24 -0.62
N ASP A 204 17.99 -21.37 -0.54
CA ASP A 204 18.88 -20.23 -0.35
C ASP A 204 18.75 -19.17 -1.46
N GLU A 205 18.40 -19.58 -2.67
CA GLU A 205 18.15 -18.67 -3.78
C GLU A 205 16.68 -18.20 -3.86
N LEU A 206 15.72 -19.06 -3.55
CA LEU A 206 14.31 -18.77 -3.70
C LEU A 206 13.77 -17.86 -2.57
N LEU A 207 14.24 -18.05 -1.34
CA LEU A 207 13.73 -17.30 -0.20
C LEU A 207 14.01 -15.79 -0.31
N PRO A 208 15.25 -15.31 -0.60
CA PRO A 208 15.49 -13.90 -0.81
C PRO A 208 14.66 -13.31 -1.96
N ARG A 209 14.56 -14.04 -3.07
CA ARG A 209 13.71 -13.63 -4.22
C ARG A 209 12.24 -13.53 -3.83
N SER A 210 11.74 -14.42 -2.97
CA SER A 210 10.38 -14.41 -2.47
C SER A 210 10.11 -13.17 -1.61
N VAL A 211 11.06 -12.78 -0.74
CA VAL A 211 10.96 -11.54 0.07
C VAL A 211 10.91 -10.31 -0.83
N THR A 212 11.86 -10.18 -1.77
CA THR A 212 11.93 -9.07 -2.71
C THR A 212 10.65 -8.94 -3.54
N LEU A 213 10.15 -10.07 -4.05
CA LEU A 213 8.93 -10.08 -4.85
C LEU A 213 7.68 -9.69 -4.06
N ARG A 214 7.55 -10.16 -2.82
CA ARG A 214 6.46 -9.77 -1.92
C ARG A 214 6.50 -8.28 -1.58
N LEU A 215 7.69 -7.77 -1.32
CA LEU A 215 7.88 -6.34 -1.09
C LEU A 215 7.51 -5.54 -2.35
N TYR A 216 7.94 -5.98 -3.52
CA TYR A 216 7.58 -5.37 -4.81
C TYR A 216 6.06 -5.36 -5.05
N GLN A 217 5.37 -6.47 -4.72
CA GLN A 217 3.91 -6.52 -4.77
C GLN A 217 3.26 -5.51 -3.82
N ALA A 218 3.77 -5.38 -2.59
CA ALA A 218 3.27 -4.40 -1.64
C ALA A 218 3.40 -2.96 -2.18
N PHE A 219 4.49 -2.63 -2.88
CA PHE A 219 4.65 -1.36 -3.58
C PHE A 219 3.63 -1.16 -4.70
N LEU A 220 3.40 -2.19 -5.53
CA LEU A 220 2.39 -2.13 -6.60
C LEU A 220 0.98 -1.96 -6.04
N ASP A 221 0.62 -2.71 -5.01
CA ASP A 221 -0.69 -2.62 -4.36
C ASP A 221 -0.88 -1.24 -3.69
N ALA A 222 0.16 -0.69 -3.07
CA ALA A 222 0.13 0.66 -2.50
C ALA A 222 -0.16 1.72 -3.57
N ILE A 223 0.50 1.65 -4.74
CA ILE A 223 0.26 2.58 -5.86
C ILE A 223 -1.15 2.39 -6.42
N LEU A 224 -1.59 1.15 -6.64
CA LEU A 224 -2.94 0.87 -7.14
C LEU A 224 -4.01 1.45 -6.22
N CYS A 225 -3.93 1.16 -4.92
CA CYS A 225 -4.87 1.67 -3.92
C CYS A 225 -4.86 3.20 -3.87
N GLU A 226 -3.68 3.82 -3.95
CA GLU A 226 -3.54 5.27 -4.00
C GLU A 226 -4.23 5.87 -5.23
N GLN A 227 -4.02 5.30 -6.43
CA GLN A 227 -4.63 5.82 -7.66
C GLN A 227 -6.14 5.65 -7.67
N VAL A 228 -6.67 4.52 -7.19
CA VAL A 228 -8.11 4.32 -7.05
C VAL A 228 -8.71 5.32 -6.06
N ALA A 229 -8.13 5.45 -4.88
CA ALA A 229 -8.59 6.40 -3.88
C ALA A 229 -8.56 7.86 -4.39
N ARG A 230 -7.55 8.21 -5.18
CA ARG A 230 -7.46 9.53 -5.83
C ARG A 230 -8.52 9.70 -6.91
N MET A 231 -8.73 8.70 -7.77
CA MET A 231 -9.77 8.73 -8.80
C MET A 231 -11.14 8.97 -8.18
N THR A 232 -11.50 8.19 -7.17
CA THR A 232 -12.79 8.33 -6.46
C THR A 232 -12.91 9.69 -5.77
N ALA A 233 -11.87 10.16 -5.09
CA ALA A 233 -11.89 11.46 -4.42
C ALA A 233 -12.04 12.64 -5.40
N MET A 234 -11.42 12.54 -6.58
CA MET A 234 -11.52 13.59 -7.61
C MET A 234 -12.87 13.56 -8.34
N HIS A 235 -13.44 12.37 -8.53
CA HIS A 235 -14.79 12.21 -9.07
C HIS A 235 -15.82 12.91 -8.17
N LEU A 236 -15.82 12.56 -6.89
CA LEU A 236 -16.69 13.20 -5.89
C LEU A 236 -16.46 14.72 -5.77
N ALA A 237 -15.20 15.16 -5.89
CA ALA A 237 -14.90 16.60 -5.86
C ALA A 237 -15.47 17.33 -7.08
N SER A 238 -15.49 16.71 -8.27
CA SER A 238 -16.09 17.27 -9.47
C SER A 238 -17.62 17.36 -9.35
N GLU A 239 -18.27 16.30 -8.87
CA GLU A 239 -19.72 16.29 -8.63
C GLU A 239 -20.15 17.37 -7.62
N ASN A 240 -19.46 17.46 -6.48
CA ASN A 240 -19.71 18.50 -5.48
C ASN A 240 -19.46 19.91 -6.02
N GLY A 241 -18.45 20.07 -6.88
CA GLY A 241 -18.17 21.34 -7.55
C GLY A 241 -19.30 21.78 -8.49
N GLU A 242 -19.84 20.88 -9.29
CA GLU A 242 -20.98 21.13 -10.17
C GLU A 242 -22.25 21.50 -9.37
N GLU A 243 -22.53 20.79 -8.29
CA GLU A 243 -23.65 21.08 -7.41
C GLU A 243 -23.54 22.49 -6.79
N MET A 244 -22.33 22.84 -6.33
CA MET A 244 -22.07 24.18 -5.79
C MET A 244 -22.26 25.27 -6.84
N ILE A 245 -21.79 25.06 -8.07
CA ILE A 245 -21.97 26.00 -9.18
C ILE A 245 -23.46 26.20 -9.45
N ARG A 246 -24.26 25.13 -9.51
CA ARG A 246 -25.72 25.22 -9.69
C ARG A 246 -26.39 26.02 -8.58
N SER A 247 -26.04 25.71 -7.32
CA SER A 247 -26.58 26.41 -6.15
C SER A 247 -26.22 27.89 -6.16
N LEU A 248 -24.97 28.24 -6.41
CA LEU A 248 -24.51 29.64 -6.49
C LEU A 248 -25.17 30.40 -7.67
N THR A 249 -25.37 29.74 -8.81
CA THR A 249 -26.04 30.33 -9.96
C THR A 249 -27.49 30.65 -9.64
N MET A 250 -28.20 29.77 -8.96
CA MET A 250 -29.57 30.03 -8.49
C MET A 250 -29.63 31.19 -7.49
N ALA A 251 -28.72 31.21 -6.51
CA ALA A 251 -28.63 32.30 -5.54
C ALA A 251 -28.32 33.64 -6.22
N TYR A 252 -27.38 33.69 -7.16
CA TYR A 252 -27.05 34.87 -7.94
C TYR A 252 -28.24 35.38 -8.72
N ASN A 253 -28.96 34.52 -9.45
CA ASN A 253 -30.14 34.93 -10.23
C ASN A 253 -31.25 35.45 -9.34
N ARG A 254 -31.46 34.86 -8.16
CA ARG A 254 -32.44 35.34 -7.18
C ARG A 254 -32.11 36.76 -6.67
N VAL A 255 -30.84 36.97 -6.29
CA VAL A 255 -30.38 38.29 -5.84
C VAL A 255 -30.50 39.31 -6.97
N ARG A 256 -30.06 38.95 -8.19
CA ARG A 256 -30.16 39.82 -9.37
C ARG A 256 -31.61 40.25 -9.66
N GLN A 257 -32.54 39.28 -9.63
CA GLN A 257 -33.98 39.59 -9.82
C GLN A 257 -34.51 40.51 -8.73
N SER A 258 -34.16 40.27 -7.45
CA SER A 258 -34.52 41.11 -6.33
C SER A 258 -34.02 42.56 -6.51
N THR A 259 -32.73 42.70 -6.89
CA THR A 259 -32.12 44.01 -7.13
C THR A 259 -32.84 44.77 -8.26
N ILE A 260 -33.07 44.09 -9.40
CA ILE A 260 -33.78 44.68 -10.54
C ILE A 260 -35.20 45.13 -10.13
N THR A 261 -35.90 44.28 -9.37
CA THR A 261 -37.26 44.60 -8.90
C THR A 261 -37.28 45.82 -7.96
N THR A 262 -36.30 45.92 -7.06
CA THR A 262 -36.14 47.06 -6.14
C THR A 262 -35.83 48.33 -6.92
N GLU A 263 -34.87 48.28 -7.85
CA GLU A 263 -34.55 49.44 -8.69
C GLU A 263 -35.74 49.93 -9.53
N LEU A 264 -36.53 49.00 -10.11
CA LEU A 264 -37.73 49.34 -10.83
C LEU A 264 -38.79 49.97 -9.93
N ALA A 265 -39.00 49.43 -8.71
CA ALA A 265 -39.92 49.98 -7.74
C ALA A 265 -39.51 51.40 -7.29
N GLU A 266 -38.23 51.64 -7.07
CA GLU A 266 -37.69 52.96 -6.72
C GLU A 266 -37.92 53.98 -7.87
N ILE A 267 -37.69 53.58 -9.12
CA ILE A 267 -37.95 54.44 -10.29
C ILE A 267 -39.44 54.80 -10.40
N VAL A 268 -40.30 53.76 -10.28
CA VAL A 268 -41.80 54.00 -10.36
C VAL A 268 -42.23 54.92 -9.25
N THR A 269 -41.79 54.68 -8.01
CA THR A 269 -42.13 55.51 -6.85
C THR A 269 -41.64 56.98 -7.03
N GLY A 270 -40.41 57.14 -7.57
CA GLY A 270 -39.86 58.46 -7.87
C GLY A 270 -40.65 59.22 -8.93
N VAL A 271 -41.12 58.56 -9.99
CA VAL A 271 -41.95 59.15 -11.03
C VAL A 271 -43.34 59.56 -10.47
N GLU A 272 -43.94 58.72 -9.58
CA GLU A 272 -45.22 59.09 -8.94
C GLU A 272 -45.08 60.26 -7.99
N ALA A 273 -44.01 60.40 -7.27
CA ALA A 273 -43.74 61.52 -6.35
C ALA A 273 -43.45 62.85 -7.07
N MET A 274 -43.16 62.80 -8.38
CA MET A 274 -42.99 64.02 -9.21
C MET A 274 -44.25 64.49 -9.94
N LYS A 275 -45.36 63.76 -9.81
CA LYS A 275 -46.68 64.18 -10.28
C LYS A 275 -47.46 64.93 -9.18
#